data_b0a3c154d4ee441bf47eed19b554dc08
#
_entry.id   b0a3c154d4ee441bf47eed19b554dc08
#
_cell.length_a   1.000
_cell.length_b   1.000
_cell.length_c   1.000
_cell.angle_alpha   90.00
_cell.angle_beta   90.00
_cell.angle_gamma   90.00
#
_symmetry.space_group_name_H-M   'P 1'
#
loop_
_entity.id
_entity.type
_entity.pdbx_description
1 polymer ?
#
loop_
_entity_poly.entity_id
_entity_poly.type
_entity_poly.pdbx_seq_one_letter_code
_entity_poly.pdbx_strand_id
1 'polypeptide(L)'
;MTILCADKFGDVYALPLLPSPEEEKVEQPEAPAAETEQKDWLPSATTLTVHSGRNRKTLEEQLKQKAKGLAKSKEPMRFKHQLLLGHVSMLTDVVYAKVNGRSYIITADRDEHIRISRGLPQAHIIEGFCFGHEAFISKLCLTPSGLLVSGGGDDHLYVWDWQNCALKEKIAIRDSALAALQTQGLVAPGVDHASYKIAISGLWTLPTNGNNVDEILVACEGVPALFHFKMGDAHANHIPLAGNALDVAMIQTPISPMCLIISIDNIHKAGSTTEVRDDKVPRLQYFSRQADGEWVEDAHIATALSGFAHGKEADSNGLDAGESVVRSMLYNVENLRKRPGADD
;
A
#
# COMPACT_ATOMS: atom_id res chain seq x y z
N MET A 1 1.48 23.03 -2.45
CA MET A 1 1.71 21.58 -2.67
C MET A 1 0.76 20.80 -1.79
N THR A 2 0.13 19.73 -2.30
CA THR A 2 -0.95 19.03 -1.61
C THR A 2 -0.60 17.54 -1.54
N ILE A 3 -0.82 16.94 -0.38
CA ILE A 3 -0.71 15.49 -0.16
C ILE A 3 -2.11 14.91 -0.31
N LEU A 4 -2.22 13.77 -1.02
CA LEU A 4 -3.41 12.94 -1.02
C LEU A 4 -3.24 11.82 0.01
N CYS A 5 -4.24 11.64 0.84
CA CYS A 5 -4.25 10.62 1.88
C CYS A 5 -5.55 9.83 1.78
N ALA A 6 -5.44 8.51 1.63
CA ALA A 6 -6.57 7.59 1.68
C ALA A 6 -6.61 6.90 3.05
N ASP A 7 -7.80 6.69 3.59
CA ASP A 7 -7.96 6.00 4.85
C ASP A 7 -8.69 4.66 4.71
N LYS A 8 -8.63 3.85 5.77
CA LYS A 8 -9.29 2.54 5.81
C LYS A 8 -10.83 2.61 5.87
N PHE A 9 -11.40 3.79 6.03
CA PHE A 9 -12.85 3.99 6.06
C PHE A 9 -13.43 4.33 4.68
N GLY A 10 -12.56 4.44 3.68
CA GLY A 10 -12.94 4.68 2.30
C GLY A 10 -12.82 6.15 1.87
N ASP A 11 -12.31 7.02 2.72
CA ASP A 11 -12.22 8.45 2.43
C ASP A 11 -10.85 8.85 1.88
N VAL A 12 -10.84 9.78 0.92
CA VAL A 12 -9.62 10.41 0.39
C VAL A 12 -9.63 11.89 0.72
N TYR A 13 -8.56 12.34 1.33
CA TYR A 13 -8.37 13.72 1.77
C TYR A 13 -7.24 14.40 1.01
N ALA A 14 -7.39 15.71 0.84
CA ALA A 14 -6.32 16.62 0.46
C ALA A 14 -5.80 17.36 1.69
N LEU A 15 -4.50 17.31 1.89
CA LEU A 15 -3.79 17.94 2.99
C LEU A 15 -2.73 18.90 2.44
N PRO A 16 -2.53 20.12 3.01
CA PRO A 16 -1.41 20.94 2.63
C PRO A 16 -0.10 20.28 3.06
N LEU A 17 0.91 20.28 2.20
CA LEU A 17 2.24 19.74 2.54
C LEU A 17 2.95 20.62 3.58
N LEU A 18 2.74 21.94 3.48
CA LEU A 18 3.30 22.92 4.41
C LEU A 18 2.16 23.77 4.95
N PRO A 19 2.16 24.14 6.24
CA PRO A 19 1.20 25.07 6.78
C PRO A 19 1.34 26.42 6.03
N SER A 20 0.23 27.10 5.80
CA SER A 20 0.27 28.46 5.27
C SER A 20 0.71 29.42 6.38
N PRO A 21 1.41 30.52 6.06
CA PRO A 21 1.80 31.53 7.07
C PRO A 21 0.61 32.15 7.82
N GLU A 22 -0.61 32.05 7.27
CA GLU A 22 -1.85 32.50 7.90
C GLU A 22 -2.40 31.48 8.90
N GLU A 23 -2.01 30.19 8.78
CA GLU A 23 -2.47 29.10 9.65
C GLU A 23 -1.72 29.06 11.00
N GLU A 24 -0.52 29.66 11.08
CA GLU A 24 0.21 29.83 12.35
C GLU A 24 -0.47 30.84 13.32
N LYS A 25 -1.41 31.62 12.82
CA LYS A 25 -2.15 32.64 13.61
C LYS A 25 -3.56 32.23 13.96
N VAL A 26 -4.00 31.02 13.69
CA VAL A 26 -5.27 30.53 14.22
C VAL A 26 -5.04 30.21 15.70
N GLU A 27 -5.10 31.31 16.50
CA GLU A 27 -5.50 31.26 17.90
C GLU A 27 -6.66 30.28 18.02
N GLN A 28 -6.63 29.48 19.07
CA GLN A 28 -7.72 28.57 19.44
C GLN A 28 -9.05 29.19 19.01
N PRO A 29 -9.85 28.54 18.16
CA PRO A 29 -11.18 29.01 17.94
C PRO A 29 -11.84 28.99 19.33
N GLU A 30 -12.08 30.15 19.89
CA GLU A 30 -13.09 30.29 20.93
C GLU A 30 -14.30 29.53 20.43
N ALA A 31 -14.71 28.54 21.18
CA ALA A 31 -15.87 27.74 20.87
C ALA A 31 -16.99 28.72 20.48
N PRO A 32 -17.53 28.71 19.25
CA PRO A 32 -18.67 29.50 18.94
C PRO A 32 -19.77 29.02 19.90
N ALA A 33 -20.16 29.88 20.78
CA ALA A 33 -21.40 29.77 21.56
C ALA A 33 -22.56 29.89 20.55
N ALA A 34 -22.78 28.88 19.79
CA ALA A 34 -23.99 28.65 19.03
C ALA A 34 -24.38 27.19 19.36
N GLU A 35 -25.30 27.08 20.29
CA GLU A 35 -26.17 25.94 20.47
C GLU A 35 -26.87 25.63 19.14
N THR A 36 -26.15 25.07 18.18
CA THR A 36 -26.79 24.20 17.18
C THR A 36 -27.06 22.91 17.93
N GLU A 37 -28.32 22.71 18.30
CA GLU A 37 -28.85 21.41 18.71
C GLU A 37 -28.30 20.37 17.75
N GLN A 38 -27.20 19.69 18.12
CA GLN A 38 -26.76 18.48 17.44
C GLN A 38 -27.91 17.50 17.64
N LYS A 39 -28.78 17.39 16.65
CA LYS A 39 -29.76 16.32 16.61
C LYS A 39 -28.98 15.03 16.78
N ASP A 40 -29.04 14.50 17.98
CA ASP A 40 -28.43 13.21 18.32
C ASP A 40 -28.85 12.21 17.26
N TRP A 41 -27.91 11.76 16.45
CA TRP A 41 -28.19 10.71 15.47
C TRP A 41 -28.70 9.47 16.20
N LEU A 42 -29.93 9.13 15.94
CA LEU A 42 -30.54 7.88 16.39
C LEU A 42 -30.66 6.96 15.20
N PRO A 43 -30.16 5.71 15.30
CA PRO A 43 -30.41 4.72 14.24
C PRO A 43 -31.92 4.63 14.03
N SER A 44 -32.36 4.76 12.77
CA SER A 44 -33.76 4.54 12.40
C SER A 44 -34.17 3.06 12.52
N ALA A 45 -33.19 2.17 12.61
CA ALA A 45 -33.39 0.74 12.81
C ALA A 45 -33.74 0.44 14.27
N THR A 46 -34.71 -0.42 14.48
CA THR A 46 -35.12 -0.96 15.78
C THR A 46 -34.87 -2.48 15.83
N THR A 47 -34.85 -3.06 17.03
CA THR A 47 -34.73 -4.51 17.18
C THR A 47 -35.84 -5.31 16.52
N LEU A 48 -36.97 -4.64 16.22
CA LEU A 48 -38.11 -5.21 15.49
C LEU A 48 -37.93 -5.13 13.98
N THR A 49 -37.21 -4.15 13.47
CA THR A 49 -36.99 -3.94 12.02
C THR A 49 -35.76 -4.65 11.49
N VAL A 50 -34.90 -5.14 12.38
CA VAL A 50 -33.65 -5.85 12.02
C VAL A 50 -33.87 -7.34 12.19
N HIS A 51 -33.81 -8.07 11.07
CA HIS A 51 -34.13 -9.52 11.07
C HIS A 51 -32.88 -10.40 11.24
N SER A 52 -31.70 -9.94 10.81
CA SER A 52 -30.46 -10.71 10.91
C SER A 52 -29.91 -10.67 12.35
N GLY A 53 -29.52 -11.83 12.89
CA GLY A 53 -28.98 -11.95 14.24
C GLY A 53 -27.68 -11.14 14.44
N ARG A 54 -26.86 -11.01 13.39
CA ARG A 54 -25.62 -10.19 13.38
C ARG A 54 -25.95 -8.71 13.51
N ASN A 55 -26.88 -8.23 12.69
CA ASN A 55 -27.26 -6.82 12.69
C ASN A 55 -27.99 -6.43 13.99
N ARG A 56 -28.73 -7.34 14.62
CA ARG A 56 -29.31 -7.12 15.95
C ARG A 56 -28.23 -6.91 17.02
N LYS A 57 -27.20 -7.75 17.05
CA LYS A 57 -26.05 -7.57 17.96
C LYS A 57 -25.35 -6.24 17.75
N THR A 58 -25.11 -5.87 16.51
CA THR A 58 -24.48 -4.58 16.16
C THR A 58 -25.34 -3.41 16.65
N LEU A 59 -26.66 -3.46 16.41
CA LEU A 59 -27.59 -2.43 16.89
C LEU A 59 -27.61 -2.35 18.43
N GLU A 60 -27.64 -3.48 19.12
CA GLU A 60 -27.59 -3.52 20.58
C GLU A 60 -26.27 -2.96 21.14
N GLU A 61 -25.14 -3.24 20.49
CA GLU A 61 -23.84 -2.69 20.86
C GLU A 61 -23.79 -1.18 20.65
N GLN A 62 -24.30 -0.67 19.55
CA GLN A 62 -24.42 0.77 19.29
C GLN A 62 -25.29 1.47 20.32
N LEU A 63 -26.42 0.88 20.68
CA LEU A 63 -27.31 1.42 21.73
C LEU A 63 -26.64 1.39 23.11
N LYS A 64 -25.91 0.32 23.44
CA LYS A 64 -25.13 0.21 24.69
C LYS A 64 -23.99 1.22 24.76
N GLN A 65 -23.28 1.43 23.65
CA GLN A 65 -22.20 2.44 23.57
C GLN A 65 -22.76 3.86 23.77
N LYS A 66 -23.92 4.15 23.18
CA LYS A 66 -24.60 5.44 23.37
C LYS A 66 -25.06 5.62 24.82
N ALA A 67 -25.68 4.62 25.42
CA ALA A 67 -26.15 4.65 26.81
C ALA A 67 -25.00 4.84 27.82
N LYS A 68 -23.77 4.42 27.47
CA LYS A 68 -22.57 4.63 28.30
C LYS A 68 -21.90 6.00 28.11
N GLY A 69 -22.51 6.91 27.34
CA GLY A 69 -21.92 8.22 27.08
C GLY A 69 -20.59 8.18 26.32
N LEU A 70 -20.22 7.01 25.78
CA LEU A 70 -19.02 6.78 24.98
C LEU A 70 -19.21 7.24 23.51
N ALA A 71 -19.97 8.31 23.27
CA ALA A 71 -19.81 9.04 22.05
C ALA A 71 -18.36 9.54 22.05
N LYS A 72 -17.47 8.85 21.33
CA LYS A 72 -16.15 9.38 21.02
C LYS A 72 -16.41 10.70 20.32
N SER A 73 -16.29 11.82 21.04
CA SER A 73 -16.18 13.10 20.41
C SER A 73 -15.02 12.97 19.45
N LYS A 74 -15.27 13.00 18.16
CA LYS A 74 -14.20 13.13 17.18
C LYS A 74 -13.58 14.48 17.53
N GLU A 75 -12.41 14.47 18.18
CA GLU A 75 -11.66 15.70 18.37
C GLU A 75 -11.50 16.30 16.97
N PRO A 76 -11.90 17.57 16.78
CA PRO A 76 -11.76 18.21 15.48
C PRO A 76 -10.29 18.16 15.09
N MET A 77 -10.02 17.71 13.86
CA MET A 77 -8.65 17.67 13.35
C MET A 77 -8.07 19.09 13.37
N ARG A 78 -6.91 19.25 14.03
CA ARG A 78 -6.25 20.56 14.27
C ARG A 78 -5.53 21.11 13.04
N PHE A 79 -5.67 20.49 11.89
CA PHE A 79 -5.03 20.89 10.64
C PHE A 79 -6.06 20.98 9.51
N LYS A 80 -5.76 21.81 8.54
CA LYS A 80 -6.61 21.97 7.36
C LYS A 80 -6.61 20.68 6.55
N HIS A 81 -7.79 20.16 6.28
CA HIS A 81 -8.01 19.01 5.43
C HIS A 81 -9.28 19.22 4.60
N GLN A 82 -9.31 18.60 3.45
CA GLN A 82 -10.49 18.62 2.58
C GLN A 82 -10.82 17.18 2.17
N LEU A 83 -12.03 16.73 2.48
CA LEU A 83 -12.55 15.48 1.93
C LEU A 83 -12.80 15.67 0.44
N LEU A 84 -12.20 14.81 -0.38
CA LEU A 84 -12.30 14.83 -1.83
C LEU A 84 -13.33 13.87 -2.37
N LEU A 85 -13.29 12.64 -1.89
CA LEU A 85 -14.17 11.56 -2.33
C LEU A 85 -14.25 10.48 -1.25
N GLY A 86 -15.32 9.71 -1.28
CA GLY A 86 -15.54 8.59 -0.38
C GLY A 86 -15.89 7.31 -1.15
N HIS A 87 -15.57 6.18 -0.55
CA HIS A 87 -15.88 4.83 -0.99
C HIS A 87 -16.68 4.10 0.08
N VAL A 88 -17.39 3.08 -0.32
CA VAL A 88 -18.07 2.17 0.62
C VAL A 88 -17.10 1.14 1.18
N SER A 89 -16.15 0.70 0.36
CA SER A 89 -15.12 -0.29 0.72
C SER A 89 -13.88 0.38 1.29
N MET A 90 -13.10 -0.40 2.04
CA MET A 90 -11.81 0.01 2.57
C MET A 90 -10.83 0.28 1.44
N LEU A 91 -10.29 1.49 1.40
CA LEU A 91 -9.23 1.84 0.46
C LEU A 91 -7.90 1.21 0.87
N THR A 92 -7.17 0.75 -0.12
CA THR A 92 -5.89 0.06 0.05
C THR A 92 -4.73 0.82 -0.56
N ASP A 93 -4.99 1.54 -1.66
CA ASP A 93 -3.98 2.39 -2.30
C ASP A 93 -4.60 3.54 -3.08
N VAL A 94 -3.79 4.58 -3.32
CA VAL A 94 -4.18 5.77 -4.10
C VAL A 94 -3.00 6.29 -4.91
N VAL A 95 -3.24 6.54 -6.20
CA VAL A 95 -2.28 7.19 -7.09
C VAL A 95 -2.88 8.42 -7.75
N TYR A 96 -2.02 9.40 -8.03
CA TYR A 96 -2.38 10.63 -8.71
C TYR A 96 -1.79 10.63 -10.12
N ALA A 97 -2.64 10.88 -11.10
CA ALA A 97 -2.25 10.98 -12.50
C ALA A 97 -2.53 12.37 -13.06
N LYS A 98 -1.71 12.80 -14.01
CA LYS A 98 -1.94 14.03 -14.78
C LYS A 98 -1.74 13.75 -16.26
N VAL A 99 -2.79 13.90 -17.06
CA VAL A 99 -2.78 13.64 -18.50
C VAL A 99 -3.47 14.77 -19.23
N ASN A 100 -2.84 15.31 -20.27
CA ASN A 100 -3.39 16.38 -21.10
C ASN A 100 -3.94 17.58 -20.30
N GLY A 101 -3.22 17.97 -19.25
CA GLY A 101 -3.61 19.09 -18.39
C GLY A 101 -4.70 18.79 -17.37
N ARG A 102 -5.32 17.61 -17.40
CA ARG A 102 -6.30 17.14 -16.40
C ARG A 102 -5.62 16.27 -15.34
N SER A 103 -6.10 16.37 -14.13
CA SER A 103 -5.66 15.52 -13.03
C SER A 103 -6.71 14.46 -12.70
N TYR A 104 -6.23 13.33 -12.19
CA TYR A 104 -7.05 12.18 -11.81
C TYR A 104 -6.58 11.62 -10.47
N ILE A 105 -7.50 11.07 -9.72
CA ILE A 105 -7.27 10.31 -8.50
C ILE A 105 -7.74 8.90 -8.80
N ILE A 106 -6.82 7.94 -8.76
CA ILE A 106 -7.11 6.52 -9.00
C ILE A 106 -6.95 5.82 -7.66
N THR A 107 -7.99 5.12 -7.24
CA THR A 107 -8.04 4.43 -5.95
C THR A 107 -8.26 2.94 -6.15
N ALA A 108 -7.64 2.14 -5.30
CA ALA A 108 -7.91 0.72 -5.19
C ALA A 108 -8.58 0.41 -3.86
N ASP A 109 -9.43 -0.59 -3.84
CA ASP A 109 -10.11 -1.03 -2.64
C ASP A 109 -9.97 -2.54 -2.38
N ARG A 110 -10.39 -2.95 -1.20
CA ARG A 110 -10.42 -4.36 -0.78
C ARG A 110 -11.41 -5.20 -1.59
N ASP A 111 -12.44 -4.58 -2.15
CA ASP A 111 -13.51 -5.25 -2.88
C ASP A 111 -13.26 -5.30 -4.39
N GLU A 112 -11.97 -5.38 -4.79
CA GLU A 112 -11.52 -5.70 -6.15
C GLU A 112 -11.73 -4.58 -7.19
N HIS A 113 -12.08 -3.35 -6.72
CA HIS A 113 -12.35 -2.24 -7.61
C HIS A 113 -11.15 -1.28 -7.73
N ILE A 114 -10.91 -0.84 -8.95
CA ILE A 114 -10.08 0.34 -9.24
C ILE A 114 -11.02 1.41 -9.77
N ARG A 115 -11.14 2.53 -9.04
CA ARG A 115 -11.97 3.66 -9.43
C ARG A 115 -11.13 4.82 -9.91
N ILE A 116 -11.52 5.39 -11.05
CA ILE A 116 -10.91 6.56 -11.66
C ILE A 116 -11.82 7.75 -11.40
N SER A 117 -11.35 8.70 -10.63
CA SER A 117 -12.03 9.97 -10.35
C SER A 117 -11.24 11.11 -10.93
N ARG A 118 -11.92 12.23 -11.26
CA ARG A 118 -11.21 13.46 -11.59
C ARG A 118 -10.40 13.93 -10.39
N GLY A 119 -9.35 14.68 -10.66
CA GLY A 119 -8.62 15.40 -9.61
C GLY A 119 -9.32 16.71 -9.26
N LEU A 120 -8.69 17.45 -8.34
CA LEU A 120 -9.19 18.78 -7.91
C LEU A 120 -9.38 19.72 -9.11
N PRO A 121 -10.47 20.53 -9.10
CA PRO A 121 -11.49 20.67 -8.05
C PRO A 121 -12.69 19.72 -8.20
N GLN A 122 -12.67 18.80 -9.15
CA GLN A 122 -13.80 17.96 -9.55
C GLN A 122 -13.70 16.52 -9.03
N ALA A 123 -13.06 16.30 -7.88
CA ALA A 123 -12.75 14.95 -7.37
C ALA A 123 -13.98 14.05 -7.14
N HIS A 124 -15.17 14.64 -6.97
CA HIS A 124 -16.43 13.91 -6.84
C HIS A 124 -16.93 13.26 -8.15
N ILE A 125 -16.33 13.61 -9.30
CA ILE A 125 -16.75 13.04 -10.58
C ILE A 125 -15.99 11.74 -10.84
N ILE A 126 -16.73 10.65 -10.94
CA ILE A 126 -16.21 9.35 -11.33
C ILE A 126 -16.18 9.28 -12.86
N GLU A 127 -15.01 9.00 -13.43
CA GLU A 127 -14.84 8.80 -14.88
C GLU A 127 -15.06 7.34 -15.28
N GLY A 128 -14.67 6.38 -14.40
CA GLY A 128 -14.86 4.96 -14.69
C GLY A 128 -14.30 4.05 -13.61
N PHE A 129 -14.36 2.76 -13.94
CA PHE A 129 -13.82 1.68 -13.12
C PHE A 129 -13.07 0.69 -13.98
N CYS A 130 -11.93 0.17 -13.50
CA CYS A 130 -11.28 -0.99 -14.08
C CYS A 130 -11.70 -2.23 -13.27
N PHE A 131 -12.40 -3.15 -13.93
CA PHE A 131 -12.86 -4.40 -13.35
C PHE A 131 -12.08 -5.57 -13.92
N GLY A 132 -11.80 -6.59 -13.10
CA GLY A 132 -11.14 -7.80 -13.55
C GLY A 132 -10.30 -8.51 -12.48
N HIS A 133 -10.03 -7.86 -11.34
CA HIS A 133 -9.46 -8.52 -10.17
C HIS A 133 -10.50 -9.49 -9.57
N GLU A 134 -10.00 -10.61 -9.04
CA GLU A 134 -10.80 -11.65 -8.38
C GLU A 134 -10.49 -11.75 -6.89
N ALA A 135 -9.48 -10.97 -6.44
CA ALA A 135 -9.09 -10.82 -5.04
C ALA A 135 -8.80 -9.36 -4.75
N PHE A 136 -8.60 -9.04 -3.47
CA PHE A 136 -8.30 -7.68 -3.03
C PHE A 136 -7.11 -7.08 -3.80
N ILE A 137 -7.14 -5.76 -3.98
CA ILE A 137 -6.03 -4.99 -4.55
C ILE A 137 -5.29 -4.34 -3.39
N SER A 138 -3.97 -4.43 -3.37
CA SER A 138 -3.14 -3.83 -2.31
C SER A 138 -2.27 -2.68 -2.81
N LYS A 139 -1.87 -2.71 -4.08
CA LYS A 139 -0.94 -1.75 -4.66
C LYS A 139 -1.33 -1.33 -6.07
N LEU A 140 -1.09 -0.05 -6.34
CA LEU A 140 -1.19 0.59 -7.65
C LEU A 140 0.13 1.28 -7.98
N CYS A 141 0.55 1.25 -9.24
CA CYS A 141 1.58 2.16 -9.73
C CYS A 141 1.30 2.60 -11.17
N LEU A 142 1.74 3.82 -11.49
CA LEU A 142 1.69 4.35 -12.84
C LEU A 142 3.05 4.19 -13.50
N THR A 143 3.07 3.60 -14.69
CA THR A 143 4.29 3.45 -15.46
C THR A 143 4.66 4.76 -16.15
N PRO A 144 5.93 4.96 -16.51
CA PRO A 144 6.35 6.13 -17.29
C PRO A 144 5.62 6.30 -18.63
N SER A 145 5.21 5.21 -19.29
CA SER A 145 4.38 5.27 -20.51
C SER A 145 2.92 5.66 -20.24
N GLY A 146 2.50 5.75 -18.98
CA GLY A 146 1.15 6.15 -18.57
C GLY A 146 0.16 4.99 -18.39
N LEU A 147 0.62 3.75 -18.40
CA LEU A 147 -0.21 2.60 -18.01
C LEU A 147 -0.34 2.54 -16.49
N LEU A 148 -1.41 1.92 -16.01
CA LEU A 148 -1.58 1.61 -14.60
C LEU A 148 -1.29 0.11 -14.39
N VAL A 149 -0.51 -0.20 -13.37
CA VAL A 149 -0.31 -1.58 -12.92
C VAL A 149 -0.91 -1.73 -11.54
N SER A 150 -1.62 -2.82 -11.33
CA SER A 150 -2.24 -3.16 -10.05
C SER A 150 -1.91 -4.58 -9.64
N GLY A 151 -1.82 -4.80 -8.34
CA GLY A 151 -1.58 -6.12 -7.75
C GLY A 151 -2.17 -6.24 -6.36
N GLY A 152 -2.41 -7.47 -5.93
CA GLY A 152 -3.02 -7.75 -4.64
C GLY A 152 -2.95 -9.23 -4.28
N GLY A 153 -4.11 -9.81 -4.02
CA GLY A 153 -4.24 -11.22 -3.69
C GLY A 153 -4.46 -12.16 -4.86
N ASP A 154 -4.46 -11.64 -6.08
CA ASP A 154 -4.56 -12.43 -7.31
C ASP A 154 -3.23 -13.09 -7.67
N ASP A 155 -3.27 -14.12 -8.53
CA ASP A 155 -2.10 -14.80 -9.05
C ASP A 155 -1.32 -14.00 -10.10
N HIS A 156 -1.90 -12.87 -10.54
CA HIS A 156 -1.38 -12.01 -11.60
C HIS A 156 -1.35 -10.56 -11.17
N LEU A 157 -0.43 -9.81 -11.77
CA LEU A 157 -0.54 -8.36 -11.87
C LEU A 157 -1.41 -8.03 -13.09
N TYR A 158 -2.11 -6.91 -13.00
CA TYR A 158 -2.97 -6.43 -14.08
C TYR A 158 -2.43 -5.11 -14.62
N VAL A 159 -2.28 -5.02 -15.93
CA VAL A 159 -1.83 -3.82 -16.64
C VAL A 159 -3.01 -3.20 -17.39
N TRP A 160 -3.29 -1.93 -17.13
CA TRP A 160 -4.47 -1.24 -17.61
C TRP A 160 -4.13 -0.05 -18.48
N ASP A 161 -4.87 0.10 -19.56
CA ASP A 161 -5.16 1.40 -20.15
C ASP A 161 -6.28 2.04 -19.31
N TRP A 162 -5.89 2.65 -18.21
CA TRP A 162 -6.83 3.15 -17.22
C TRP A 162 -7.72 4.28 -17.72
N GLN A 163 -7.27 5.05 -18.74
CA GLN A 163 -8.08 6.11 -19.34
C GLN A 163 -9.29 5.54 -20.10
N ASN A 164 -9.16 4.35 -20.67
CA ASN A 164 -10.20 3.62 -21.38
C ASN A 164 -10.82 2.50 -20.51
N CYS A 165 -10.42 2.37 -19.24
CA CYS A 165 -10.83 1.30 -18.33
C CYS A 165 -10.63 -0.11 -18.92
N ALA A 166 -9.60 -0.29 -19.74
CA ALA A 166 -9.36 -1.52 -20.50
C ALA A 166 -8.17 -2.30 -19.96
N LEU A 167 -8.37 -3.58 -19.69
CA LEU A 167 -7.28 -4.50 -19.37
C LEU A 167 -6.41 -4.72 -20.63
N LYS A 168 -5.11 -4.51 -20.50
CA LYS A 168 -4.12 -4.72 -21.54
C LYS A 168 -3.42 -6.06 -21.43
N GLU A 169 -2.97 -6.39 -20.21
CA GLU A 169 -2.12 -7.55 -19.99
C GLU A 169 -2.33 -8.08 -18.56
N LYS A 170 -2.13 -9.39 -18.38
CA LYS A 170 -1.98 -10.05 -17.08
C LYS A 170 -0.59 -10.66 -17.00
N ILE A 171 0.16 -10.32 -15.96
CA ILE A 171 1.52 -10.82 -15.73
C ILE A 171 1.48 -11.83 -14.60
N ALA A 172 1.85 -13.08 -14.85
CA ALA A 172 1.87 -14.13 -13.84
C ALA A 172 2.97 -13.85 -12.81
N ILE A 173 2.63 -13.83 -11.52
CA ILE A 173 3.55 -13.57 -10.41
C ILE A 173 3.66 -14.75 -9.45
N ARG A 174 2.60 -15.53 -9.25
CA ARG A 174 2.59 -16.64 -8.30
C ARG A 174 3.68 -17.66 -8.58
N ASP A 175 3.83 -18.09 -9.83
CA ASP A 175 4.81 -19.10 -10.20
C ASP A 175 6.25 -18.58 -10.00
N SER A 176 6.49 -17.31 -10.28
CA SER A 176 7.79 -16.66 -10.01
C SER A 176 8.10 -16.62 -8.52
N ALA A 177 7.10 -16.31 -7.68
CA ALA A 177 7.24 -16.28 -6.22
C ALA A 177 7.54 -17.68 -5.66
N LEU A 178 6.83 -18.69 -6.13
CA LEU A 178 7.09 -20.09 -5.72
C LEU A 178 8.46 -20.57 -6.15
N ALA A 179 8.88 -20.29 -7.39
CA ALA A 179 10.20 -20.66 -7.88
C ALA A 179 11.32 -20.03 -7.04
N ALA A 180 11.17 -18.75 -6.65
CA ALA A 180 12.11 -18.07 -5.77
C ALA A 180 12.21 -18.74 -4.39
N LEU A 181 11.06 -19.07 -3.78
CA LEU A 181 11.02 -19.75 -2.48
C LEU A 181 11.61 -21.15 -2.53
N GLN A 182 11.34 -21.91 -3.60
CA GLN A 182 11.92 -23.25 -3.82
C GLN A 182 13.43 -23.19 -4.02
N THR A 183 13.91 -22.21 -4.80
CA THR A 183 15.34 -22.00 -5.03
C THR A 183 16.10 -21.70 -3.73
N GLN A 184 15.45 -20.98 -2.82
CA GLN A 184 16.00 -20.66 -1.49
C GLN A 184 15.76 -21.77 -0.45
N GLY A 185 15.10 -22.88 -0.82
CA GLY A 185 14.80 -24.00 0.08
C GLY A 185 13.75 -23.70 1.16
N LEU A 186 12.97 -22.64 0.98
CA LEU A 186 11.96 -22.19 1.94
C LEU A 186 10.61 -22.90 1.78
N VAL A 187 10.37 -23.49 0.62
CA VAL A 187 9.19 -24.31 0.32
C VAL A 187 9.64 -25.64 -0.26
N ALA A 188 9.05 -26.73 0.23
CA ALA A 188 9.37 -28.07 -0.24
C ALA A 188 9.02 -28.26 -1.73
N PRO A 189 9.81 -29.01 -2.49
CA PRO A 189 9.43 -29.42 -3.84
C PRO A 189 8.14 -30.24 -3.80
N GLY A 190 7.18 -29.90 -4.67
CA GLY A 190 5.90 -30.62 -4.77
C GLY A 190 4.73 -30.03 -3.98
N VAL A 191 4.90 -28.84 -3.40
CA VAL A 191 3.75 -28.06 -2.91
C VAL A 191 2.81 -27.79 -4.07
N ASP A 192 1.52 -27.99 -3.85
CA ASP A 192 0.50 -27.67 -4.84
C ASP A 192 0.49 -26.15 -5.13
N HIS A 193 0.98 -25.81 -6.31
CA HIS A 193 1.06 -24.42 -6.77
C HIS A 193 -0.30 -23.71 -6.72
N ALA A 194 -1.40 -24.43 -6.97
CA ALA A 194 -2.74 -23.84 -6.98
C ALA A 194 -3.23 -23.45 -5.59
N SER A 195 -2.72 -24.12 -4.55
CA SER A 195 -3.08 -23.82 -3.16
C SER A 195 -2.27 -22.70 -2.54
N TYR A 196 -1.11 -22.36 -3.13
CA TYR A 196 -0.24 -21.31 -2.61
C TYR A 196 -0.80 -19.92 -2.93
N LYS A 197 -1.11 -19.16 -1.89
CA LYS A 197 -1.61 -17.80 -2.02
C LYS A 197 -0.48 -16.82 -1.86
N ILE A 198 -0.49 -15.80 -2.70
CA ILE A 198 0.42 -14.67 -2.64
C ILE A 198 -0.35 -13.39 -2.29
N ALA A 199 0.37 -12.42 -1.75
CA ALA A 199 -0.14 -11.07 -1.53
C ALA A 199 0.94 -10.07 -1.95
N ILE A 200 0.63 -9.20 -2.90
CA ILE A 200 1.55 -8.15 -3.35
C ILE A 200 1.66 -7.11 -2.24
N SER A 201 2.86 -6.93 -1.69
CA SER A 201 3.14 -5.97 -0.63
C SER A 201 3.79 -4.68 -1.15
N GLY A 202 4.43 -4.74 -2.32
CA GLY A 202 5.08 -3.58 -2.94
C GLY A 202 5.04 -3.64 -4.46
N LEU A 203 4.92 -2.46 -5.09
CA LEU A 203 4.88 -2.30 -6.53
C LEU A 203 5.49 -0.93 -6.89
N TRP A 204 6.59 -0.94 -7.64
CA TRP A 204 7.34 0.26 -8.01
C TRP A 204 7.67 0.25 -9.50
N THR A 205 7.65 1.42 -10.12
CA THR A 205 8.13 1.58 -11.50
C THR A 205 9.56 2.03 -11.52
N LEU A 206 10.35 1.49 -12.45
CA LEU A 206 11.70 1.98 -12.70
C LEU A 206 11.66 3.17 -13.67
N PRO A 207 12.57 4.15 -13.50
CA PRO A 207 12.76 5.21 -14.48
C PRO A 207 13.18 4.62 -15.85
N THR A 208 12.64 5.15 -16.92
CA THR A 208 12.98 4.68 -18.29
C THR A 208 14.41 5.06 -18.65
N ASN A 209 15.20 4.08 -19.05
CA ASN A 209 16.58 4.26 -19.53
C ASN A 209 16.63 4.36 -21.08
N GLY A 210 15.87 5.27 -21.67
CA GLY A 210 15.92 5.53 -23.12
C GLY A 210 15.31 4.47 -24.05
N ASN A 211 14.96 3.29 -23.55
CA ASN A 211 14.45 2.16 -24.33
C ASN A 211 12.94 2.11 -24.47
N ASN A 212 12.19 3.10 -23.99
CA ASN A 212 10.72 3.18 -24.00
C ASN A 212 9.96 1.92 -23.51
N VAL A 213 10.62 1.02 -22.81
CA VAL A 213 10.00 -0.14 -22.20
C VAL A 213 9.81 0.14 -20.72
N ASP A 214 8.59 0.02 -20.26
CA ASP A 214 8.30 0.15 -18.83
C ASP A 214 8.83 -1.06 -18.07
N GLU A 215 9.43 -0.79 -16.93
CA GLU A 215 9.94 -1.82 -16.02
C GLU A 215 9.36 -1.61 -14.64
N ILE A 216 9.04 -2.70 -13.96
CA ILE A 216 8.47 -2.69 -12.60
C ILE A 216 9.21 -3.62 -11.68
N LEU A 217 9.23 -3.26 -10.40
CA LEU A 217 9.64 -4.12 -9.31
C LEU A 217 8.43 -4.50 -8.47
N VAL A 218 8.39 -5.75 -8.05
CA VAL A 218 7.28 -6.31 -7.29
C VAL A 218 7.81 -7.04 -6.06
N ALA A 219 7.21 -6.78 -4.91
CA ALA A 219 7.42 -7.55 -3.68
C ALA A 219 6.14 -8.29 -3.29
N CYS A 220 6.30 -9.51 -2.79
CA CYS A 220 5.23 -10.29 -2.20
C CYS A 220 5.44 -10.43 -0.69
N GLU A 221 4.36 -10.35 0.09
CA GLU A 221 4.42 -10.52 1.54
C GLU A 221 4.98 -11.91 1.91
N GLY A 222 5.99 -11.94 2.75
CA GLY A 222 6.63 -13.18 3.16
C GLY A 222 7.53 -13.84 2.11
N VAL A 223 7.92 -13.13 1.04
CA VAL A 223 8.84 -13.64 0.03
C VAL A 223 10.14 -12.85 0.06
N PRO A 224 11.30 -13.48 0.32
CA PRO A 224 12.59 -12.79 0.39
C PRO A 224 13.22 -12.62 -1.00
N ALA A 225 12.48 -11.95 -1.89
CA ALA A 225 12.92 -11.60 -3.24
C ALA A 225 12.16 -10.38 -3.76
N LEU A 226 12.77 -9.66 -4.69
CA LEU A 226 12.09 -8.73 -5.58
C LEU A 226 12.01 -9.35 -6.97
N PHE A 227 10.89 -9.13 -7.64
CA PHE A 227 10.66 -9.57 -9.01
C PHE A 227 10.74 -8.36 -9.92
N HIS A 228 11.60 -8.44 -10.93
CA HIS A 228 11.78 -7.40 -11.92
C HIS A 228 11.14 -7.86 -13.24
N PHE A 229 10.13 -7.14 -13.70
CA PHE A 229 9.44 -7.38 -14.96
C PHE A 229 9.70 -6.24 -15.94
N LYS A 230 9.90 -6.62 -17.20
CA LYS A 230 9.84 -5.71 -18.35
C LYS A 230 8.49 -5.89 -19.02
N MET A 231 7.78 -4.81 -19.30
CA MET A 231 6.49 -4.90 -19.96
C MET A 231 6.63 -5.55 -21.35
N GLY A 232 5.73 -6.51 -21.63
CA GLY A 232 5.79 -7.31 -22.86
C GLY A 232 6.75 -8.52 -22.78
N ASP A 233 7.43 -8.73 -21.65
CA ASP A 233 8.22 -9.94 -21.40
C ASP A 233 7.48 -10.85 -20.42
N ALA A 234 7.38 -12.14 -20.76
CA ALA A 234 6.68 -13.12 -19.92
C ALA A 234 7.52 -13.58 -18.71
N HIS A 235 8.81 -13.24 -18.66
CA HIS A 235 9.72 -13.73 -17.64
C HIS A 235 10.12 -12.63 -16.66
N ALA A 236 10.04 -12.96 -15.38
CA ALA A 236 10.59 -12.14 -14.31
C ALA A 236 12.03 -12.50 -14.02
N ASN A 237 12.91 -11.51 -13.95
CA ASN A 237 14.17 -11.68 -13.23
C ASN A 237 13.89 -11.51 -11.75
N HIS A 238 14.48 -12.34 -10.89
CA HIS A 238 14.33 -12.20 -9.45
C HIS A 238 15.65 -11.77 -8.80
N ILE A 239 15.53 -10.90 -7.82
CA ILE A 239 16.63 -10.39 -7.00
C ILE A 239 16.48 -11.06 -5.63
N PRO A 240 17.32 -12.04 -5.27
CA PRO A 240 17.23 -12.70 -3.97
C PRO A 240 17.64 -11.76 -2.84
N LEU A 241 16.94 -11.83 -1.71
CA LEU A 241 17.17 -10.99 -0.55
C LEU A 241 17.45 -11.83 0.70
N ALA A 242 18.19 -11.28 1.65
CA ALA A 242 18.47 -11.92 2.93
C ALA A 242 17.27 -11.91 3.90
N GLY A 243 16.20 -11.19 3.58
CA GLY A 243 14.95 -11.11 4.33
C GLY A 243 13.80 -10.67 3.43
N ASN A 244 12.58 -10.71 3.93
CA ASN A 244 11.42 -10.28 3.16
C ASN A 244 11.51 -8.79 2.82
N ALA A 245 11.20 -8.43 1.59
CA ALA A 245 11.22 -7.03 1.15
C ALA A 245 10.11 -6.22 1.85
N LEU A 246 10.46 -5.05 2.36
CA LEU A 246 9.50 -4.12 2.99
C LEU A 246 9.26 -2.90 2.11
N ASP A 247 10.34 -2.26 1.61
CA ASP A 247 10.23 -1.08 0.76
C ASP A 247 11.46 -0.91 -0.12
N VAL A 248 11.33 -0.17 -1.21
CA VAL A 248 12.38 0.07 -2.20
C VAL A 248 12.52 1.56 -2.48
N ALA A 249 13.75 2.07 -2.34
CA ALA A 249 14.13 3.39 -2.82
C ALA A 249 15.08 3.24 -4.01
N MET A 250 14.94 4.13 -4.99
CA MET A 250 15.74 4.13 -6.21
C MET A 250 16.57 5.40 -6.29
N ILE A 251 17.85 5.24 -6.58
CA ILE A 251 18.76 6.35 -6.81
C ILE A 251 19.32 6.21 -8.23
N GLN A 252 19.10 7.24 -9.02
CA GLN A 252 19.68 7.36 -10.35
C GLN A 252 20.39 8.70 -10.47
N THR A 253 21.65 8.66 -10.90
CA THR A 253 22.42 9.86 -11.21
C THR A 253 22.85 9.82 -12.67
N PRO A 254 23.15 10.96 -13.30
CA PRO A 254 23.61 10.99 -14.69
C PRO A 254 24.92 10.24 -14.94
N ILE A 255 25.72 10.02 -13.87
CA ILE A 255 27.08 9.47 -13.96
C ILE A 255 27.25 8.11 -13.29
N SER A 256 26.23 7.61 -12.61
CA SER A 256 26.29 6.32 -11.91
C SER A 256 25.18 5.39 -12.41
N PRO A 257 25.42 4.08 -12.41
CA PRO A 257 24.36 3.12 -12.65
C PRO A 257 23.21 3.31 -11.64
N MET A 258 22.00 2.92 -12.04
CA MET A 258 20.85 2.92 -11.14
C MET A 258 21.13 2.01 -9.95
N CYS A 259 20.86 2.51 -8.75
CA CYS A 259 20.99 1.77 -7.52
C CYS A 259 19.63 1.59 -6.84
N LEU A 260 19.38 0.39 -6.34
CA LEU A 260 18.25 0.08 -5.46
C LEU A 260 18.74 0.02 -4.02
N ILE A 261 18.02 0.68 -3.14
CA ILE A 261 18.15 0.53 -1.70
C ILE A 261 16.88 -0.17 -1.23
N ILE A 262 17.03 -1.37 -0.71
CA ILE A 262 15.93 -2.23 -0.31
C ILE A 262 15.92 -2.36 1.19
N SER A 263 14.85 -1.94 1.84
CA SER A 263 14.63 -2.26 3.24
C SER A 263 14.08 -3.68 3.36
N ILE A 264 14.69 -4.47 4.24
CA ILE A 264 14.31 -5.86 4.46
C ILE A 264 13.93 -6.10 5.91
N ASP A 265 13.07 -7.07 6.12
CA ASP A 265 12.74 -7.54 7.46
C ASP A 265 13.93 -8.26 8.09
N ASN A 266 14.44 -7.69 9.15
CA ASN A 266 15.53 -8.25 9.97
C ASN A 266 15.03 -8.88 11.28
N ILE A 267 13.70 -9.00 11.45
CA ILE A 267 13.06 -9.54 12.65
C ILE A 267 12.59 -10.98 12.40
N HIS A 268 11.95 -11.22 11.26
CA HIS A 268 11.43 -12.55 10.92
C HIS A 268 12.39 -13.31 10.01
N LYS A 269 12.30 -14.63 10.04
CA LYS A 269 13.02 -15.50 9.11
C LYS A 269 12.61 -15.19 7.67
N ALA A 270 13.55 -15.30 6.76
CA ALA A 270 13.28 -15.21 5.33
C ALA A 270 12.17 -16.21 4.94
N GLY A 271 11.17 -15.75 4.21
CA GLY A 271 10.02 -16.59 3.81
C GLY A 271 8.94 -16.77 4.88
N SER A 272 9.08 -16.15 6.04
CA SER A 272 8.07 -16.20 7.12
C SER A 272 7.61 -14.79 7.52
N THR A 273 6.35 -14.68 7.91
CA THR A 273 5.75 -13.45 8.46
C THR A 273 5.54 -13.53 9.97
N THR A 274 5.88 -14.65 10.59
CA THR A 274 5.58 -14.94 12.01
C THR A 274 6.77 -15.48 12.79
N GLU A 275 7.66 -16.27 12.14
CA GLU A 275 8.80 -16.88 12.80
C GLU A 275 9.93 -15.88 12.97
N VAL A 276 10.39 -15.71 14.22
CA VAL A 276 11.51 -14.81 14.53
C VAL A 276 12.83 -15.45 14.13
N ARG A 277 13.74 -14.64 13.60
CA ARG A 277 15.07 -15.11 13.20
C ARG A 277 16.06 -15.08 14.37
N ASP A 278 17.04 -15.96 14.31
CA ASP A 278 18.11 -16.05 15.32
C ASP A 278 19.43 -15.38 14.84
N ASP A 279 19.55 -15.20 13.51
CA ASP A 279 20.71 -14.59 12.87
C ASP A 279 20.57 -13.08 12.71
N LYS A 280 21.67 -12.38 12.53
CA LYS A 280 21.69 -10.94 12.27
C LYS A 280 21.85 -10.68 10.78
N VAL A 281 20.92 -9.98 10.18
CA VAL A 281 21.02 -9.47 8.82
C VAL A 281 20.93 -7.94 8.83
N PRO A 282 21.52 -7.28 7.83
CA PRO A 282 21.37 -5.83 7.68
C PRO A 282 19.91 -5.48 7.43
N ARG A 283 19.50 -4.28 7.84
CA ARG A 283 18.16 -3.75 7.54
C ARG A 283 18.01 -3.29 6.10
N LEU A 284 19.11 -3.01 5.45
CA LEU A 284 19.17 -2.49 4.08
C LEU A 284 20.10 -3.35 3.25
N GLN A 285 19.70 -3.64 2.04
CA GLN A 285 20.52 -4.21 0.99
C GLN A 285 20.58 -3.26 -0.20
N TYR A 286 21.68 -3.29 -0.93
CA TYR A 286 22.00 -2.36 -2.00
C TYR A 286 22.34 -3.12 -3.26
N PHE A 287 21.71 -2.77 -4.36
CA PHE A 287 21.94 -3.40 -5.66
C PHE A 287 22.21 -2.35 -6.71
N SER A 288 23.22 -2.59 -7.53
CA SER A 288 23.55 -1.76 -8.68
C SER A 288 23.16 -2.46 -9.97
N ARG A 289 22.57 -1.71 -10.89
CA ARG A 289 22.21 -2.23 -12.21
C ARG A 289 23.43 -2.31 -13.10
N GLN A 290 23.71 -3.48 -13.66
CA GLN A 290 24.80 -3.70 -14.59
C GLN A 290 24.42 -3.29 -16.03
N ALA A 291 25.42 -3.22 -16.91
CA ALA A 291 25.20 -2.84 -18.32
C ALA A 291 24.30 -3.81 -19.10
N ASP A 292 24.28 -5.09 -18.72
CA ASP A 292 23.39 -6.12 -19.26
C ASP A 292 21.96 -6.05 -18.72
N GLY A 293 21.72 -5.16 -17.72
CA GLY A 293 20.43 -4.97 -17.07
C GLY A 293 20.20 -5.81 -15.83
N GLU A 294 21.17 -6.65 -15.45
CA GLU A 294 21.11 -7.48 -14.24
C GLU A 294 21.38 -6.64 -12.98
N TRP A 295 20.82 -7.12 -11.85
CA TRP A 295 21.01 -6.50 -10.55
C TRP A 295 22.03 -7.28 -9.73
N VAL A 296 23.10 -6.59 -9.30
CA VAL A 296 24.16 -7.19 -8.50
C VAL A 296 24.26 -6.46 -7.16
N GLU A 297 24.37 -7.23 -6.08
CA GLU A 297 24.52 -6.66 -4.74
C GLU A 297 25.83 -5.84 -4.64
N ASP A 298 25.73 -4.60 -4.14
CA ASP A 298 26.83 -3.65 -4.11
C ASP A 298 27.32 -3.47 -2.68
N ALA A 299 28.35 -4.25 -2.32
CA ALA A 299 28.98 -4.19 -1.02
C ALA A 299 29.72 -2.87 -0.75
N HIS A 300 30.14 -2.13 -1.80
CA HIS A 300 30.81 -0.84 -1.63
C HIS A 300 29.84 0.22 -1.14
N ILE A 301 28.65 0.28 -1.74
CA ILE A 301 27.57 1.18 -1.28
C ILE A 301 27.16 0.80 0.15
N ALA A 302 26.97 -0.50 0.42
CA ALA A 302 26.67 -0.98 1.76
C ALA A 302 27.71 -0.50 2.80
N THR A 303 29.00 -0.60 2.49
CA THR A 303 30.07 -0.15 3.36
C THR A 303 30.08 1.38 3.52
N ALA A 304 29.92 2.13 2.43
CA ALA A 304 29.89 3.59 2.47
C ALA A 304 28.74 4.13 3.32
N LEU A 305 27.55 3.50 3.22
CA LEU A 305 26.35 3.94 3.95
C LEU A 305 26.29 3.40 5.38
N SER A 306 27.00 2.32 5.70
CA SER A 306 27.06 1.80 7.08
C SER A 306 27.64 2.83 8.06
N GLY A 307 28.56 3.68 7.62
CA GLY A 307 29.09 4.79 8.41
C GLY A 307 28.04 5.84 8.80
N PHE A 308 26.99 6.01 7.99
CA PHE A 308 25.88 6.91 8.29
C PHE A 308 24.81 6.24 9.17
N ALA A 309 24.65 4.93 9.08
CA ALA A 309 23.71 4.17 9.88
C ALA A 309 24.11 4.08 11.37
N HIS A 310 25.39 4.29 11.69
CA HIS A 310 25.89 4.39 13.06
C HIS A 310 25.92 5.84 13.59
N GLY A 311 25.40 6.80 12.85
CA GLY A 311 25.14 8.13 13.38
C GLY A 311 24.22 8.04 14.58
N LYS A 312 24.77 8.38 15.77
CA LYS A 312 24.14 8.54 17.09
C LYS A 312 22.71 8.01 17.12
N GLU A 313 22.45 6.98 17.95
CA GLU A 313 21.09 6.70 18.41
C GLU A 313 20.41 8.05 18.56
N ALA A 314 19.55 8.39 17.62
CA ALA A 314 18.71 9.57 17.76
C ALA A 314 18.02 9.35 19.09
N ASP A 315 18.21 10.28 20.03
CA ASP A 315 17.53 10.25 21.32
C ASP A 315 16.07 9.90 20.99
N SER A 316 15.70 8.66 21.23
CA SER A 316 14.37 8.14 21.01
C SER A 316 13.45 8.74 22.07
N ASN A 317 13.25 10.06 21.97
CA ASN A 317 12.25 10.73 22.78
C ASN A 317 10.89 10.22 22.33
N GLY A 318 10.50 9.08 22.86
CA GLY A 318 9.11 8.77 23.08
C GLY A 318 8.39 7.86 22.09
N LEU A 319 9.04 7.21 21.13
CA LEU A 319 8.41 6.16 20.31
C LEU A 319 9.26 4.89 20.32
N ASP A 320 9.59 4.41 21.49
CA ASP A 320 9.95 3.02 21.67
C ASP A 320 8.66 2.19 21.57
N ALA A 321 8.11 2.11 20.36
CA ALA A 321 7.11 1.11 20.07
C ALA A 321 7.81 -0.22 20.27
N GLY A 322 7.53 -0.88 21.37
CA GLY A 322 8.21 -2.12 21.74
C GLY A 322 8.26 -3.07 20.56
N GLU A 323 9.31 -3.85 20.42
CA GLU A 323 9.56 -4.77 19.28
C GLU A 323 8.31 -5.59 18.90
N SER A 324 7.46 -5.92 19.85
CA SER A 324 6.19 -6.61 19.65
C SER A 324 5.19 -5.79 18.80
N VAL A 325 5.17 -4.47 18.95
CA VAL A 325 4.28 -3.57 18.19
C VAL A 325 4.78 -3.46 16.76
N VAL A 326 6.09 -3.28 16.57
CA VAL A 326 6.70 -3.25 15.24
C VAL A 326 6.43 -4.55 14.49
N ARG A 327 6.61 -5.71 15.14
CA ARG A 327 6.29 -7.02 14.56
C ARG A 327 4.85 -7.11 14.06
N SER A 328 3.89 -6.61 14.83
CA SER A 328 2.47 -6.66 14.46
C SER A 328 2.11 -5.73 13.31
N MET A 329 2.97 -4.77 12.97
CA MET A 329 2.73 -3.78 11.92
C MET A 329 3.34 -4.16 10.56
N LEU A 330 4.33 -5.07 10.53
CA LEU A 330 5.09 -5.36 9.32
C LEU A 330 4.27 -6.11 8.24
N TYR A 331 3.33 -6.96 8.66
CA TYR A 331 2.61 -7.84 7.76
C TYR A 331 1.10 -7.79 7.99
N ASN A 332 0.38 -7.22 7.04
CA ASN A 332 -1.06 -7.06 7.13
C ASN A 332 -1.77 -7.22 5.77
N VAL A 333 -1.04 -7.44 4.70
CA VAL A 333 -1.60 -7.42 3.34
C VAL A 333 -2.48 -8.64 3.11
N GLU A 334 -2.05 -9.83 3.54
CA GLU A 334 -2.86 -11.05 3.42
C GLU A 334 -4.16 -10.98 4.24
N ASN A 335 -4.21 -10.15 5.30
CA ASN A 335 -5.43 -9.92 6.09
C ASN A 335 -6.56 -9.21 5.31
N LEU A 336 -6.24 -8.64 4.14
CA LEU A 336 -7.23 -8.04 3.25
C LEU A 336 -8.09 -9.11 2.56
N ARG A 337 -7.61 -10.34 2.47
CA ARG A 337 -8.33 -11.44 1.82
C ARG A 337 -9.63 -11.74 2.56
N LYS A 338 -10.72 -11.81 1.80
CA LYS A 338 -12.03 -12.19 2.32
C LYS A 338 -11.99 -13.63 2.79
N ARG A 339 -12.55 -13.89 3.96
CA ARG A 339 -12.69 -15.26 4.46
C ARG A 339 -13.90 -15.91 3.78
N PRO A 340 -13.83 -17.19 3.38
CA PRO A 340 -14.99 -17.89 2.87
C PRO A 340 -16.15 -17.79 3.86
N GLY A 341 -17.34 -17.40 3.39
CA GLY A 341 -18.55 -17.26 4.23
C GLY A 341 -18.64 -15.96 5.03
N ALA A 342 -17.84 -14.93 4.73
CA ALA A 342 -17.95 -13.63 5.39
C ALA A 342 -18.99 -12.68 4.75
N ASP A 343 -19.56 -13.08 3.62
CA ASP A 343 -20.49 -12.26 2.81
C ASP A 343 -21.97 -12.63 3.01
N ASP A 344 -22.31 -13.43 4.06
CA ASP A 344 -23.71 -13.77 4.42
C ASP A 344 -24.25 -12.88 5.56
#